data_b0fb77e3daa2fdab94480bf3a9082d1a
#
_entry.id   b0fb77e3daa2fdab94480bf3a9082d1a
#
_cell.length_a   1.000
_cell.length_b   1.000
_cell.length_c   1.000
_cell.angle_alpha   90.00
_cell.angle_beta   90.00
_cell.angle_gamma   90.00
#
_symmetry.space_group_name_H-M   'P 1'
#
loop_
_entity.id
_entity.type
_entity.pdbx_description
1 polymer ?
#
loop_
_entity_poly.entity_id
_entity_poly.type
_entity_poly.pdbx_seq_one_letter_code
_entity_poly.pdbx_strand_id
1 'polypeptide(L)'
;MAQDEFEKLPEEGQKKKKKKSGCLIALIVALVIVLALLITAALGLNYVFGKLGRFENPVQGGETISMLPEEAETDPAENVEGLESVDASDVVFETVDVLEGDVVNIMLIGQDRRPGEERARSDSMILVSLNKERGTIQLTSFMRDLYVQIPGYLDTRLNAAYRYGGTDLMNETFKVNFGLEIDGNVMVDFDEFTEIIEIVGGVTLDISSAEASYMNKRSDNHFKAGSNYFNAEDALTFTRMRYAAGGDYGRTDRQRRVIMAIAYSLRNADLVTIFNLIDQVLPHIVTNLTDAQIIEYATTGLGILANGGEIGTFRIPQDDAHYNANIRGMAVLVPDLEMCREDLKEFIYD
;
A
#
# COMPACT_ATOMS: atom_id res chain seq x y z
N MET A 1 -32.34 9.73 64.33
CA MET A 1 -32.63 10.46 63.09
C MET A 1 -31.41 10.30 62.21
N ALA A 2 -31.44 9.34 61.35
CA ALA A 2 -30.38 9.09 60.38
C ALA A 2 -30.78 9.72 59.06
N GLN A 3 -29.91 10.55 58.50
CA GLN A 3 -30.07 11.08 57.16
C GLN A 3 -29.27 10.16 56.21
N ASP A 4 -30.00 9.57 55.25
CA ASP A 4 -29.45 8.80 54.15
C ASP A 4 -28.75 9.74 53.15
N GLU A 5 -27.46 9.64 53.01
CA GLU A 5 -26.71 10.17 51.88
C GLU A 5 -26.80 9.18 50.72
N PHE A 6 -27.51 9.52 49.67
CA PHE A 6 -27.48 8.84 48.40
C PHE A 6 -26.21 9.23 47.63
N GLU A 7 -25.25 8.35 47.64
CA GLU A 7 -24.04 8.42 46.82
C GLU A 7 -24.40 8.21 45.35
N LYS A 8 -24.26 9.25 44.51
CA LYS A 8 -24.42 9.18 43.05
C LYS A 8 -23.22 8.50 42.45
N LEU A 9 -23.43 7.32 41.88
CA LEU A 9 -22.50 6.67 41.00
C LEU A 9 -22.26 7.54 39.74
N PRO A 10 -20.99 7.66 39.26
CA PRO A 10 -20.73 8.39 38.03
C PRO A 10 -21.18 7.59 36.82
N GLU A 11 -21.91 8.26 35.94
CA GLU A 11 -22.32 7.71 34.64
C GLU A 11 -21.09 7.31 33.82
N GLU A 12 -21.05 6.05 33.42
CA GLU A 12 -20.09 5.55 32.42
C GLU A 12 -20.25 6.35 31.11
N GLY A 13 -19.28 7.20 30.85
CA GLY A 13 -19.21 7.93 29.60
C GLY A 13 -19.04 6.96 28.41
N GLN A 14 -20.06 6.88 27.59
CA GLN A 14 -20.00 6.23 26.29
C GLN A 14 -18.83 6.79 25.50
N LYS A 15 -17.77 5.99 25.34
CA LYS A 15 -16.66 6.31 24.41
C LYS A 15 -17.26 6.41 23.00
N LYS A 16 -17.43 7.62 22.50
CA LYS A 16 -17.77 7.88 21.09
C LYS A 16 -16.67 7.25 20.24
N LYS A 17 -17.00 6.20 19.47
CA LYS A 17 -16.14 5.68 18.40
C LYS A 17 -15.80 6.85 17.48
N LYS A 18 -14.54 7.30 17.49
CA LYS A 18 -14.05 8.31 16.53
C LYS A 18 -14.17 7.71 15.14
N LYS A 19 -14.85 8.39 14.23
CA LYS A 19 -14.91 8.05 12.81
C LYS A 19 -13.48 8.03 12.27
N LYS A 20 -13.02 6.85 11.88
CA LYS A 20 -11.72 6.64 11.24
C LYS A 20 -11.86 7.07 9.78
N SER A 21 -11.29 8.19 9.39
CA SER A 21 -11.27 8.64 7.99
C SER A 21 -9.92 8.30 7.33
N GLY A 22 -10.03 7.85 6.14
CA GLY A 22 -9.17 7.15 5.24
C GLY A 22 -7.73 7.56 5.05
N CYS A 23 -6.94 6.63 4.83
CA CYS A 23 -5.72 6.48 4.06
C CYS A 23 -4.73 5.52 4.73
N LEU A 24 -4.79 4.25 4.34
CA LEU A 24 -3.73 3.32 4.74
C LEU A 24 -3.96 1.93 4.19
N ILE A 25 -3.15 1.26 3.48
CA ILE A 25 -3.39 -0.17 3.40
C ILE A 25 -2.44 -0.98 2.49
N ALA A 26 -1.49 -0.41 1.83
CA ALA A 26 -0.59 -1.20 0.99
C ALA A 26 0.41 -2.10 1.75
N LEU A 27 0.29 -2.10 3.06
CA LEU A 27 1.30 -2.66 3.96
C LEU A 27 1.30 -4.18 4.08
N ILE A 28 0.17 -4.79 3.86
CA ILE A 28 -0.06 -6.16 4.30
C ILE A 28 0.36 -7.19 3.28
N VAL A 29 0.40 -6.80 2.06
CA VAL A 29 0.63 -7.71 0.97
C VAL A 29 2.09 -8.01 0.76
N ALA A 30 2.96 -7.06 1.03
CA ALA A 30 4.37 -7.40 1.17
C ALA A 30 4.57 -8.46 2.26
N LEU A 31 3.76 -8.43 3.32
CA LEU A 31 3.80 -9.46 4.35
C LEU A 31 3.42 -10.83 3.82
N VAL A 32 2.37 -10.94 3.02
CA VAL A 32 1.98 -12.24 2.45
C VAL A 32 3.00 -12.73 1.45
N ILE A 33 3.53 -11.83 0.62
CA ILE A 33 4.62 -12.19 -0.28
C ILE A 33 5.87 -12.55 0.54
N VAL A 34 6.26 -11.74 1.51
CA VAL A 34 7.40 -12.05 2.38
C VAL A 34 7.15 -13.31 3.21
N LEU A 35 5.93 -13.53 3.71
CA LEU A 35 5.55 -14.78 4.41
C LEU A 35 5.54 -15.98 3.46
N ALA A 36 4.91 -15.83 2.30
CA ALA A 36 4.97 -16.85 1.28
C ALA A 36 6.44 -17.10 0.84
N LEU A 37 7.28 -16.08 0.83
CA LEU A 37 8.70 -16.11 0.55
C LEU A 37 9.53 -16.96 1.53
N LEU A 38 9.13 -17.08 2.77
CA LEU A 38 9.86 -17.85 3.79
C LEU A 38 9.52 -19.35 3.85
N ILE A 39 8.43 -19.79 3.21
CA ILE A 39 7.92 -21.19 3.35
C ILE A 39 8.62 -22.22 2.49
N THR A 40 9.13 -21.82 1.34
CA THR A 40 9.55 -22.79 0.34
C THR A 40 10.98 -23.30 0.48
N ALA A 41 11.75 -22.79 1.43
CA ALA A 41 13.15 -23.15 1.59
C ALA A 41 13.40 -24.55 2.19
N ALA A 42 12.40 -25.22 2.75
CA ALA A 42 12.60 -26.59 3.29
C ALA A 42 11.32 -27.44 3.35
N LEU A 43 11.30 -28.49 2.57
CA LEU A 43 10.56 -29.74 2.78
C LEU A 43 9.02 -29.71 2.69
N GLY A 44 8.51 -30.28 1.64
CA GLY A 44 7.17 -30.89 1.62
C GLY A 44 6.12 -30.19 0.78
N LEU A 45 6.46 -29.84 -0.45
CA LEU A 45 5.53 -29.35 -1.47
C LEU A 45 4.15 -30.04 -1.50
N ASN A 46 4.09 -31.33 -1.22
CA ASN A 46 2.83 -32.11 -1.26
C ASN A 46 1.87 -31.83 -0.08
N TYR A 47 2.34 -31.33 1.04
CA TYR A 47 1.47 -31.04 2.19
C TYR A 47 0.79 -29.67 2.08
N VAL A 48 1.52 -28.71 1.49
CA VAL A 48 1.01 -27.35 1.26
C VAL A 48 -0.09 -27.35 0.19
N PHE A 49 0.11 -28.10 -0.89
CA PHE A 49 -0.86 -28.18 -1.99
C PHE A 49 -2.25 -28.68 -1.57
N GLY A 50 -2.32 -29.51 -0.55
CA GLY A 50 -3.60 -30.00 -0.03
C GLY A 50 -4.40 -29.00 0.79
N LYS A 51 -3.78 -27.93 1.27
CA LYS A 51 -4.42 -26.89 2.08
C LYS A 51 -4.71 -25.60 1.31
N LEU A 52 -3.94 -25.30 0.27
CA LEU A 52 -4.08 -24.09 -0.54
C LEU A 52 -5.33 -24.05 -1.43
N GLY A 53 -6.03 -25.18 -1.61
CA GLY A 53 -7.29 -25.26 -2.38
C GLY A 53 -8.46 -24.43 -1.84
N ARG A 54 -8.22 -23.41 -1.02
CA ARG A 54 -9.25 -22.50 -0.47
C ARG A 54 -9.22 -21.09 -1.08
N PHE A 55 -8.32 -20.80 -2.02
CA PHE A 55 -8.06 -19.45 -2.52
C PHE A 55 -8.67 -19.19 -3.91
N GLU A 56 -9.77 -19.83 -4.25
CA GLU A 56 -10.59 -19.43 -5.40
C GLU A 56 -11.51 -18.25 -5.03
N ASN A 57 -10.94 -17.11 -4.79
CA ASN A 57 -11.64 -15.85 -5.00
C ASN A 57 -10.75 -14.97 -5.87
N PRO A 58 -10.80 -15.14 -7.22
CA PRO A 58 -10.31 -14.10 -8.08
C PRO A 58 -11.02 -12.82 -7.67
N VAL A 59 -10.30 -11.74 -7.53
CA VAL A 59 -10.92 -10.41 -7.56
C VAL A 59 -11.63 -10.37 -8.91
N GLN A 60 -12.91 -10.78 -8.92
CA GLN A 60 -13.74 -10.50 -10.07
C GLN A 60 -13.68 -9.00 -10.20
N GLY A 61 -13.09 -8.53 -11.30
CA GLY A 61 -13.12 -7.13 -11.64
C GLY A 61 -14.56 -6.71 -11.43
N GLY A 62 -14.82 -5.93 -10.36
CA GLY A 62 -16.17 -5.50 -10.06
C GLY A 62 -16.73 -4.91 -11.33
N GLU A 63 -18.04 -4.95 -11.52
CA GLU A 63 -18.67 -4.39 -12.71
C GLU A 63 -18.08 -3.00 -12.96
N THR A 64 -17.63 -2.75 -14.18
CA THR A 64 -17.12 -1.46 -14.61
C THR A 64 -18.15 -0.43 -14.21
N ILE A 65 -17.83 0.42 -13.23
CA ILE A 65 -18.73 1.49 -12.85
C ILE A 65 -18.82 2.35 -14.11
N SER A 66 -19.95 2.29 -14.79
CA SER A 66 -20.22 3.09 -15.99
C SER A 66 -20.36 4.56 -15.57
N MET A 67 -19.23 5.17 -15.21
CA MET A 67 -19.14 6.61 -15.07
C MET A 67 -18.84 7.19 -16.44
N LEU A 68 -19.75 8.02 -16.93
CA LEU A 68 -19.44 8.84 -18.09
C LEU A 68 -18.21 9.71 -17.77
N PRO A 69 -17.34 10.01 -18.76
CA PRO A 69 -16.14 10.83 -18.56
C PRO A 69 -16.39 12.18 -17.87
N GLU A 70 -17.58 12.74 -17.99
CA GLU A 70 -17.99 14.01 -17.35
C GLU A 70 -18.26 13.89 -15.84
N GLU A 71 -18.48 12.68 -15.31
CA GLU A 71 -18.73 12.42 -13.88
C GLU A 71 -17.46 12.08 -13.09
N ALA A 72 -16.30 12.15 -13.72
CA ALA A 72 -15.01 12.05 -13.06
C ALA A 72 -14.81 13.26 -12.13
N GLU A 73 -15.26 13.10 -10.92
CA GLU A 73 -15.48 14.13 -9.92
C GLU A 73 -14.26 15.00 -9.64
N THR A 74 -14.53 16.30 -9.58
CA THR A 74 -13.80 17.22 -8.72
C THR A 74 -13.96 16.75 -7.25
N ASP A 75 -12.86 16.49 -6.56
CA ASP A 75 -12.87 16.27 -5.10
C ASP A 75 -12.99 17.64 -4.43
N PRO A 76 -14.14 17.97 -3.82
CA PRO A 76 -14.44 19.36 -3.44
C PRO A 76 -13.67 19.85 -2.20
N ALA A 77 -12.76 19.06 -1.67
CA ALA A 77 -12.15 19.35 -0.36
C ALA A 77 -10.65 19.66 -0.40
N GLU A 78 -10.03 19.81 -1.57
CA GLU A 78 -8.60 20.09 -1.64
C GLU A 78 -8.31 21.58 -1.75
N ASN A 79 -7.33 22.02 -0.94
CA ASN A 79 -6.84 23.38 -1.03
C ASN A 79 -6.00 23.55 -2.30
N VAL A 80 -6.61 24.15 -3.34
CA VAL A 80 -5.94 24.52 -4.60
C VAL A 80 -5.43 25.95 -4.57
N GLU A 81 -5.54 26.64 -3.43
CA GLU A 81 -5.12 28.02 -3.28
C GLU A 81 -3.60 28.15 -3.46
N GLY A 82 -3.19 28.99 -4.37
CA GLY A 82 -1.77 29.23 -4.69
C GLY A 82 -1.17 28.27 -5.71
N LEU A 83 -1.93 27.28 -6.21
CA LEU A 83 -1.48 26.43 -7.33
C LEU A 83 -1.73 27.09 -8.67
N GLU A 84 -0.81 26.91 -9.62
CA GLU A 84 -0.99 27.33 -11.00
C GLU A 84 -2.13 26.55 -11.65
N SER A 85 -3.05 27.25 -12.30
CA SER A 85 -4.13 26.62 -13.06
C SER A 85 -3.61 26.21 -14.44
N VAL A 86 -3.62 24.92 -14.72
CA VAL A 86 -3.19 24.34 -16.00
C VAL A 86 -4.39 23.76 -16.72
N ASP A 87 -4.50 24.02 -18.01
CA ASP A 87 -5.52 23.37 -18.83
C ASP A 87 -5.14 21.90 -19.03
N ALA A 88 -6.11 21.01 -18.88
CA ALA A 88 -5.87 19.57 -19.06
C ALA A 88 -5.34 19.22 -20.46
N SER A 89 -5.70 20.01 -21.49
CA SER A 89 -5.22 19.82 -22.86
C SER A 89 -3.74 20.20 -23.07
N ASP A 90 -3.15 20.93 -22.14
CA ASP A 90 -1.72 21.27 -22.17
C ASP A 90 -0.83 20.15 -21.65
N VAL A 91 -1.40 19.15 -20.96
CA VAL A 91 -0.68 17.96 -20.50
C VAL A 91 -0.70 16.91 -21.61
N VAL A 92 0.46 16.62 -22.17
CA VAL A 92 0.61 15.68 -23.27
C VAL A 92 1.15 14.35 -22.74
N PHE A 93 0.50 13.26 -23.11
CA PHE A 93 0.92 11.91 -22.79
C PHE A 93 1.49 11.21 -24.02
N GLU A 94 2.69 10.67 -23.91
CA GLU A 94 3.35 9.91 -24.96
C GLU A 94 3.13 8.43 -24.81
N THR A 95 3.06 7.72 -25.94
CA THR A 95 3.07 6.24 -25.92
C THR A 95 4.42 5.73 -25.43
N VAL A 96 4.40 4.76 -24.54
CA VAL A 96 5.61 4.21 -23.93
C VAL A 96 5.76 2.73 -24.22
N ASP A 97 7.01 2.31 -24.37
CA ASP A 97 7.36 0.91 -24.46
C ASP A 97 7.30 0.25 -23.07
N VAL A 98 6.99 -1.04 -23.05
CA VAL A 98 7.01 -1.83 -21.83
C VAL A 98 8.44 -2.03 -21.37
N LEU A 99 8.68 -1.88 -20.07
CA LEU A 99 9.95 -2.17 -19.46
C LEU A 99 10.17 -3.69 -19.42
N GLU A 100 11.24 -4.16 -20.04
CA GLU A 100 11.55 -5.60 -20.17
C GLU A 100 12.60 -6.03 -19.14
N GLY A 101 12.42 -7.24 -18.59
CA GLY A 101 13.36 -7.88 -17.66
C GLY A 101 12.73 -9.08 -16.93
N ASP A 102 13.55 -9.95 -16.35
CA ASP A 102 13.08 -11.06 -15.49
C ASP A 102 12.72 -10.54 -14.08
N VAL A 103 11.70 -9.70 -14.07
CA VAL A 103 11.19 -9.03 -12.84
C VAL A 103 9.74 -9.40 -12.67
N VAL A 104 9.37 -9.81 -11.45
CA VAL A 104 7.98 -10.01 -11.06
C VAL A 104 7.48 -8.77 -10.33
N ASN A 105 6.44 -8.15 -10.83
CA ASN A 105 5.85 -6.91 -10.32
C ASN A 105 4.49 -7.18 -9.67
N ILE A 106 4.39 -6.95 -8.37
CA ILE A 106 3.16 -7.16 -7.61
C ILE A 106 2.71 -5.82 -7.01
N MET A 107 1.50 -5.39 -7.39
CA MET A 107 0.94 -4.13 -6.91
C MET A 107 0.20 -4.33 -5.59
N LEU A 108 0.69 -3.64 -4.58
CA LEU A 108 0.05 -3.57 -3.27
C LEU A 108 -0.90 -2.38 -3.23
N ILE A 109 -2.19 -2.64 -3.02
CA ILE A 109 -3.24 -1.63 -3.05
C ILE A 109 -3.85 -1.48 -1.67
N GLY A 110 -3.73 -0.26 -1.13
CA GLY A 110 -4.42 0.12 0.09
C GLY A 110 -5.63 1.00 -0.18
N GLN A 111 -6.80 0.63 0.32
CA GLN A 111 -8.01 1.42 0.18
C GLN A 111 -8.67 1.75 1.53
N ASP A 112 -9.34 2.90 1.59
CA ASP A 112 -10.21 3.28 2.71
C ASP A 112 -11.67 3.08 2.29
N ARG A 113 -12.12 1.83 2.31
CA ARG A 113 -13.47 1.48 1.92
C ARG A 113 -14.45 1.77 3.05
N ARG A 114 -15.48 2.55 2.77
CA ARG A 114 -16.59 2.78 3.70
C ARG A 114 -17.64 1.67 3.59
N PRO A 115 -18.37 1.39 4.67
CA PRO A 115 -19.47 0.44 4.60
C PRO A 115 -20.48 0.84 3.51
N GLY A 116 -20.72 -0.07 2.55
CA GLY A 116 -21.62 0.15 1.42
C GLY A 116 -20.96 0.67 0.15
N GLU A 117 -19.66 0.96 0.15
CA GLU A 117 -18.89 1.22 -1.06
C GLU A 117 -18.32 -0.10 -1.61
N GLU A 118 -18.53 -0.35 -2.87
CA GLU A 118 -18.01 -1.54 -3.54
C GLU A 118 -16.51 -1.43 -3.77
N ARG A 119 -16.05 -0.23 -4.14
CA ARG A 119 -14.63 0.15 -4.32
C ARG A 119 -14.40 1.58 -3.84
N ALA A 120 -13.29 1.79 -3.13
CA ALA A 120 -12.81 3.12 -2.80
C ALA A 120 -11.63 3.51 -3.70
N ARG A 121 -11.14 4.76 -3.60
CA ARG A 121 -9.88 5.15 -4.23
C ARG A 121 -8.71 4.42 -3.58
N SER A 122 -7.70 4.05 -4.39
CA SER A 122 -6.45 3.52 -3.87
C SER A 122 -5.63 4.62 -3.22
N ASP A 123 -5.63 4.66 -1.89
CA ASP A 123 -4.90 5.68 -1.13
C ASP A 123 -3.42 5.34 -0.93
N SER A 124 -3.04 4.10 -1.19
CA SER A 124 -1.67 3.62 -1.19
C SER A 124 -1.48 2.64 -2.35
N MET A 125 -0.42 2.84 -3.10
CA MET A 125 -0.01 2.00 -4.22
C MET A 125 1.48 1.78 -4.10
N ILE A 126 1.88 0.54 -3.77
CA ILE A 126 3.29 0.16 -3.65
C ILE A 126 3.55 -1.04 -4.55
N LEU A 127 4.44 -0.88 -5.50
CA LEU A 127 4.94 -1.95 -6.32
C LEU A 127 6.03 -2.71 -5.58
N VAL A 128 5.88 -4.01 -5.47
CA VAL A 128 6.94 -4.93 -5.06
C VAL A 128 7.50 -5.58 -6.30
N SER A 129 8.75 -5.28 -6.61
CA SER A 129 9.47 -5.84 -7.76
C SER A 129 10.51 -6.84 -7.29
N LEU A 130 10.40 -8.08 -7.75
CA LEU A 130 11.35 -9.16 -7.47
C LEU A 130 12.24 -9.34 -8.70
N ASN A 131 13.44 -8.80 -8.67
CA ASN A 131 14.40 -8.97 -9.76
C ASN A 131 15.26 -10.22 -9.50
N LYS A 132 15.01 -11.26 -10.27
CA LYS A 132 15.68 -12.56 -10.12
C LYS A 132 17.15 -12.50 -10.54
N GLU A 133 17.49 -11.72 -11.55
CA GLU A 133 18.85 -11.60 -12.06
C GLU A 133 19.74 -10.84 -11.08
N ARG A 134 19.23 -9.73 -10.56
CA ARG A 134 19.97 -8.90 -9.59
C ARG A 134 19.92 -9.46 -8.16
N GLY A 135 18.99 -10.34 -7.88
CA GLY A 135 18.76 -10.83 -6.52
C GLY A 135 18.32 -9.71 -5.57
N THR A 136 17.43 -8.83 -6.02
CA THR A 136 16.94 -7.69 -5.24
C THR A 136 15.41 -7.68 -5.11
N ILE A 137 14.93 -7.10 -4.02
CA ILE A 137 13.53 -6.79 -3.82
C ILE A 137 13.42 -5.27 -3.75
N GLN A 138 12.57 -4.69 -4.61
CA GLN A 138 12.38 -3.24 -4.66
C GLN A 138 10.95 -2.85 -4.28
N LEU A 139 10.80 -1.84 -3.42
CA LEU A 139 9.52 -1.29 -3.00
C LEU A 139 9.38 0.12 -3.57
N THR A 140 8.52 0.28 -4.56
CA THR A 140 8.26 1.59 -5.19
C THR A 140 6.87 2.10 -4.83
N SER A 141 6.78 3.22 -4.12
CA SER A 141 5.50 3.90 -3.86
C SER A 141 5.15 4.85 -4.98
N PHE A 142 3.91 4.79 -5.46
CA PHE A 142 3.37 5.78 -6.39
C PHE A 142 2.46 6.77 -5.65
N MET A 143 2.70 8.06 -5.92
CA MET A 143 1.86 9.10 -5.32
C MET A 143 0.46 9.05 -5.93
N ARG A 144 -0.56 9.03 -5.08
CA ARG A 144 -1.96 8.89 -5.48
C ARG A 144 -2.49 10.06 -6.31
N ASP A 145 -1.89 11.24 -6.12
CA ASP A 145 -2.32 12.50 -6.75
C ASP A 145 -1.59 12.78 -8.08
N LEU A 146 -0.82 11.79 -8.60
CA LEU A 146 -0.22 11.86 -9.94
C LEU A 146 -1.31 12.02 -11.00
N TYR A 147 -1.17 13.05 -11.83
CA TYR A 147 -2.05 13.29 -12.99
C TYR A 147 -1.60 12.40 -14.15
N VAL A 148 -2.43 11.46 -14.55
CA VAL A 148 -2.08 10.41 -15.52
C VAL A 148 -3.21 10.17 -16.51
N GLN A 149 -2.88 9.58 -17.65
CA GLN A 149 -3.84 9.04 -18.59
C GLN A 149 -4.52 7.80 -18.02
N ILE A 150 -5.86 7.78 -18.00
CA ILE A 150 -6.65 6.61 -17.62
C ILE A 150 -7.39 6.09 -18.85
N PRO A 151 -7.05 4.90 -19.38
CA PRO A 151 -7.64 4.36 -20.59
C PRO A 151 -9.17 4.29 -20.53
N GLY A 152 -9.82 4.93 -21.51
CA GLY A 152 -11.29 4.97 -21.61
C GLY A 152 -11.98 5.99 -20.70
N TYR A 153 -11.24 6.77 -19.94
CA TYR A 153 -11.74 7.83 -19.05
C TYR A 153 -11.02 9.15 -19.31
N LEU A 154 -11.47 10.23 -18.64
CA LEU A 154 -10.70 11.47 -18.60
C LEU A 154 -9.44 11.28 -17.76
N ASP A 155 -8.35 11.93 -18.20
CA ASP A 155 -7.12 12.00 -17.45
C ASP A 155 -7.36 12.66 -16.10
N THR A 156 -6.88 12.03 -15.05
CA THR A 156 -7.09 12.48 -13.68
C THR A 156 -6.03 11.88 -12.74
N ARG A 157 -6.25 11.92 -11.44
CA ARG A 157 -5.34 11.35 -10.44
C ARG A 157 -5.28 9.83 -10.54
N LEU A 158 -4.08 9.28 -10.41
CA LEU A 158 -3.79 7.84 -10.49
C LEU A 158 -4.70 6.99 -9.59
N ASN A 159 -5.04 7.48 -8.39
CA ASN A 159 -5.88 6.74 -7.46
C ASN A 159 -7.32 6.54 -7.94
N ALA A 160 -7.76 7.25 -8.96
CA ALA A 160 -9.09 7.09 -9.54
C ALA A 160 -9.19 5.84 -10.43
N ALA A 161 -8.08 5.38 -11.03
CA ALA A 161 -8.07 4.22 -11.92
C ALA A 161 -8.68 2.97 -11.25
N TYR A 162 -8.28 2.70 -10.00
CA TYR A 162 -8.82 1.57 -9.25
C TYR A 162 -10.33 1.71 -8.98
N ARG A 163 -10.78 2.91 -8.62
CA ARG A 163 -12.21 3.18 -8.37
C ARG A 163 -13.06 2.97 -9.62
N TYR A 164 -12.54 3.38 -10.80
CA TYR A 164 -13.29 3.31 -12.06
C TYR A 164 -13.37 1.91 -12.65
N GLY A 165 -12.27 1.16 -12.67
CA GLY A 165 -12.20 -0.12 -13.35
C GLY A 165 -11.48 -1.24 -12.59
N GLY A 166 -11.27 -1.08 -11.27
CA GLY A 166 -10.62 -2.10 -10.45
C GLY A 166 -9.14 -2.30 -10.81
N THR A 167 -8.66 -3.52 -10.55
CA THR A 167 -7.26 -3.89 -10.81
C THR A 167 -6.91 -3.87 -12.30
N ASP A 168 -7.84 -4.23 -13.16
CA ASP A 168 -7.57 -4.34 -14.60
C ASP A 168 -7.28 -2.95 -15.20
N LEU A 169 -8.15 -1.96 -14.94
CA LEU A 169 -7.92 -0.59 -15.39
C LEU A 169 -6.71 0.04 -14.72
N MET A 170 -6.46 -0.28 -13.46
CA MET A 170 -5.27 0.19 -12.76
C MET A 170 -4.00 -0.36 -13.42
N ASN A 171 -3.94 -1.66 -13.71
CA ASN A 171 -2.79 -2.27 -14.38
C ASN A 171 -2.57 -1.68 -15.78
N GLU A 172 -3.64 -1.47 -16.55
CA GLU A 172 -3.57 -0.80 -17.84
C GLU A 172 -3.06 0.64 -17.71
N THR A 173 -3.52 1.37 -16.69
CA THR A 173 -3.04 2.73 -16.38
C THR A 173 -1.54 2.73 -16.07
N PHE A 174 -1.04 1.77 -15.30
CA PHE A 174 0.40 1.64 -15.05
C PHE A 174 1.18 1.30 -16.32
N LYS A 175 0.63 0.46 -17.17
CA LYS A 175 1.27 0.09 -18.44
C LYS A 175 1.39 1.28 -19.39
N VAL A 176 0.31 2.05 -19.61
CA VAL A 176 0.32 3.16 -20.59
C VAL A 176 1.12 4.38 -20.12
N ASN A 177 1.22 4.64 -18.81
CA ASN A 177 1.96 5.79 -18.30
C ASN A 177 3.42 5.48 -17.95
N PHE A 178 3.69 4.30 -17.39
CA PHE A 178 5.01 3.96 -16.84
C PHE A 178 5.71 2.80 -17.56
N GLY A 179 5.05 2.13 -18.50
CA GLY A 179 5.58 0.93 -19.14
C GLY A 179 5.68 -0.29 -18.24
N LEU A 180 4.98 -0.27 -17.10
CA LEU A 180 5.02 -1.34 -16.10
C LEU A 180 3.95 -2.40 -16.39
N GLU A 181 4.34 -3.64 -16.52
CA GLU A 181 3.44 -4.79 -16.45
C GLU A 181 3.33 -5.29 -15.02
N ILE A 182 2.09 -5.50 -14.56
CA ILE A 182 1.77 -5.93 -13.21
C ILE A 182 1.32 -7.40 -13.24
N ASP A 183 2.12 -8.28 -12.63
CA ASP A 183 1.86 -9.72 -12.61
C ASP A 183 0.76 -10.12 -11.62
N GLY A 184 0.54 -9.30 -10.61
CA GLY A 184 -0.50 -9.55 -9.63
C GLY A 184 -0.83 -8.36 -8.77
N ASN A 185 -2.02 -8.40 -8.21
CA ASN A 185 -2.50 -7.36 -7.32
C ASN A 185 -2.91 -7.96 -6.00
N VAL A 186 -2.67 -7.24 -4.93
CA VAL A 186 -3.14 -7.64 -3.63
C VAL A 186 -3.66 -6.43 -2.88
N MET A 187 -4.86 -6.55 -2.35
CA MET A 187 -5.58 -5.47 -1.71
C MET A 187 -5.84 -5.76 -0.25
N VAL A 188 -5.81 -4.69 0.53
CA VAL A 188 -6.10 -4.71 1.95
C VAL A 188 -6.75 -3.41 2.37
N ASP A 189 -7.69 -3.47 3.31
CA ASP A 189 -8.24 -2.28 3.95
C ASP A 189 -7.69 -2.07 5.39
N PHE A 190 -8.21 -1.12 6.13
CA PHE A 190 -7.68 -0.75 7.45
C PHE A 190 -7.88 -1.79 8.53
N ASP A 191 -9.02 -2.44 8.50
CA ASP A 191 -9.38 -3.40 9.54
C ASP A 191 -8.51 -4.66 9.35
N GLU A 192 -8.39 -5.12 8.11
CA GLU A 192 -7.48 -6.23 7.75
C GLU A 192 -6.02 -5.90 8.04
N PHE A 193 -5.57 -4.66 7.81
CA PHE A 193 -4.21 -4.26 8.20
C PHE A 193 -3.96 -4.46 9.69
N THR A 194 -4.90 -4.00 10.49
CA THR A 194 -4.76 -4.09 11.95
C THR A 194 -4.69 -5.55 12.39
N GLU A 195 -5.59 -6.39 11.87
CA GLU A 195 -5.61 -7.83 12.15
C GLU A 195 -4.27 -8.50 11.78
N ILE A 196 -3.70 -8.16 10.63
CA ILE A 196 -2.45 -8.77 10.21
C ILE A 196 -1.26 -8.33 11.06
N ILE A 197 -1.20 -7.05 11.45
CA ILE A 197 -0.14 -6.61 12.39
C ILE A 197 -0.30 -7.33 13.75
N GLU A 198 -1.51 -7.61 14.20
CA GLU A 198 -1.74 -8.40 15.41
C GLU A 198 -1.25 -9.85 15.23
N ILE A 199 -1.57 -10.48 14.10
CA ILE A 199 -1.13 -11.84 13.75
C ILE A 199 0.40 -11.93 13.73
N VAL A 200 1.09 -10.92 13.20
CA VAL A 200 2.57 -10.88 13.16
C VAL A 200 3.18 -10.59 14.53
N GLY A 201 2.38 -10.12 15.48
CA GLY A 201 2.85 -9.78 16.82
C GLY A 201 3.45 -8.38 16.92
N GLY A 202 3.01 -7.45 16.07
CA GLY A 202 3.51 -6.08 16.03
C GLY A 202 4.80 -5.91 15.21
N VAL A 203 5.33 -4.69 15.15
CA VAL A 203 6.54 -4.36 14.40
C VAL A 203 7.49 -3.47 15.20
N THR A 204 8.78 -3.59 14.93
CA THR A 204 9.79 -2.70 15.50
C THR A 204 10.27 -1.73 14.43
N LEU A 205 10.18 -0.43 14.72
CA LEU A 205 10.51 0.65 13.80
C LEU A 205 11.49 1.63 14.43
N ASP A 206 12.48 2.06 13.67
CA ASP A 206 13.27 3.23 14.02
C ASP A 206 12.52 4.49 13.61
N ILE A 207 12.29 5.42 14.54
CA ILE A 207 11.55 6.65 14.31
C ILE A 207 12.32 7.89 14.73
N SER A 208 12.03 9.00 14.06
CA SER A 208 12.58 10.31 14.38
C SER A 208 11.93 10.92 15.63
N SER A 209 12.57 11.96 16.19
CA SER A 209 12.02 12.72 17.32
C SER A 209 10.67 13.36 16.99
N ALA A 210 10.48 13.81 15.75
CA ALA A 210 9.23 14.41 15.29
C ALA A 210 8.10 13.36 15.23
N GLU A 211 8.40 12.16 14.72
CA GLU A 211 7.47 11.03 14.68
C GLU A 211 7.11 10.57 16.08
N ALA A 212 8.09 10.41 16.98
CA ALA A 212 7.86 10.07 18.38
C ALA A 212 6.95 11.10 19.07
N SER A 213 7.20 12.40 18.85
CA SER A 213 6.35 13.48 19.38
C SER A 213 4.92 13.44 18.85
N TYR A 214 4.74 13.04 17.60
CA TYR A 214 3.40 12.87 17.02
C TYR A 214 2.68 11.66 17.61
N MET A 215 3.37 10.53 17.75
CA MET A 215 2.84 9.29 18.31
C MET A 215 2.42 9.48 19.77
N ASN A 216 3.24 10.12 20.59
CA ASN A 216 2.94 10.39 22.01
C ASN A 216 1.69 11.26 22.26
N LYS A 217 1.18 11.92 21.22
CA LYS A 217 -0.08 12.69 21.30
C LYS A 217 -1.31 11.85 20.93
N ARG A 218 -1.11 10.63 20.42
CA ARG A 218 -2.18 9.82 19.80
C ARG A 218 -2.24 8.39 20.28
N SER A 219 -1.22 7.92 20.98
CA SER A 219 -1.10 6.62 21.59
C SER A 219 -0.95 6.76 23.10
N ASP A 220 -1.38 5.77 23.83
CA ASP A 220 -1.14 5.65 25.26
C ASP A 220 0.28 5.13 25.57
N ASN A 221 1.00 4.66 24.55
CA ASN A 221 2.40 4.23 24.63
C ASN A 221 3.36 5.42 24.58
N HIS A 222 4.58 5.21 25.09
CA HIS A 222 5.63 6.22 25.10
C HIS A 222 6.72 5.90 24.06
N PHE A 223 6.81 6.74 23.04
CA PHE A 223 7.77 6.64 21.95
C PHE A 223 8.96 7.59 22.15
N LYS A 224 10.14 7.18 21.70
CA LYS A 224 11.37 7.96 21.68
C LYS A 224 11.99 7.90 20.29
N ALA A 225 12.87 8.82 19.96
CA ALA A 225 13.70 8.69 18.76
C ALA A 225 14.53 7.40 18.81
N GLY A 226 14.66 6.71 17.70
CA GLY A 226 15.29 5.40 17.58
C GLY A 226 14.26 4.26 17.58
N SER A 227 14.68 3.06 17.96
CA SER A 227 13.92 1.85 17.85
C SER A 227 12.78 1.75 18.87
N ASN A 228 11.57 1.48 18.39
CA ASN A 228 10.37 1.33 19.21
C ASN A 228 9.52 0.15 18.70
N TYR A 229 8.85 -0.51 19.62
CA TYR A 229 7.82 -1.49 19.29
C TYR A 229 6.48 -0.80 19.03
N PHE A 230 5.79 -1.25 18.00
CA PHE A 230 4.46 -0.79 17.59
C PHE A 230 3.49 -1.97 17.61
N ASN A 231 2.42 -1.86 18.37
CA ASN A 231 1.27 -2.75 18.22
C ASN A 231 0.46 -2.37 16.96
N ALA A 232 -0.60 -3.09 16.67
CA ALA A 232 -1.40 -2.88 15.47
C ALA A 232 -2.01 -1.47 15.37
N GLU A 233 -2.57 -0.95 16.47
CA GLU A 233 -3.18 0.39 16.50
C GLU A 233 -2.11 1.49 16.32
N ASP A 234 -0.95 1.33 16.94
CA ASP A 234 0.17 2.26 16.80
C ASP A 234 0.75 2.22 15.38
N ALA A 235 0.93 1.04 14.81
CA ALA A 235 1.40 0.87 13.44
C ALA A 235 0.42 1.52 12.44
N LEU A 236 -0.89 1.32 12.64
CA LEU A 236 -1.92 2.00 11.85
C LEU A 236 -1.83 3.52 11.99
N THR A 237 -1.70 4.04 13.20
CA THR A 237 -1.56 5.47 13.47
C THR A 237 -0.31 6.05 12.82
N PHE A 238 0.81 5.34 12.90
CA PHE A 238 2.10 5.74 12.33
C PHE A 238 2.04 5.84 10.80
N THR A 239 1.48 4.84 10.15
CA THR A 239 1.37 4.80 8.69
C THR A 239 0.38 5.84 8.13
N ARG A 240 -0.52 6.37 8.96
CA ARG A 240 -1.50 7.43 8.60
C ARG A 240 -1.01 8.85 8.87
N MET A 241 0.18 9.00 9.46
CA MET A 241 0.73 10.29 9.81
C MET A 241 1.03 11.14 8.57
N ARG A 242 0.42 12.34 8.48
CA ARG A 242 0.65 13.29 7.39
C ARG A 242 1.41 14.53 7.83
N TYR A 243 1.25 14.96 9.09
CA TYR A 243 1.66 16.30 9.55
C TYR A 243 2.97 16.38 10.33
N ALA A 244 3.62 15.27 10.65
CA ALA A 244 4.81 15.29 11.52
C ALA A 244 6.14 15.54 10.79
N ALA A 245 6.26 15.14 9.53
CA ALA A 245 7.38 15.41 8.62
C ALA A 245 7.05 14.92 7.20
N GLY A 246 7.31 15.74 6.19
CA GLY A 246 7.26 15.37 4.78
C GLY A 246 5.88 15.18 4.15
N GLY A 247 4.79 15.56 4.82
CA GLY A 247 3.44 15.50 4.23
C GLY A 247 3.06 14.11 3.73
N ASP A 248 2.53 14.04 2.51
CA ASP A 248 2.12 12.80 1.84
C ASP A 248 3.34 11.93 1.45
N TYR A 249 4.45 12.54 1.12
CA TYR A 249 5.72 11.85 0.86
C TYR A 249 6.25 11.11 2.10
N GLY A 250 6.20 11.76 3.26
CA GLY A 250 6.56 11.12 4.52
C GLY A 250 5.61 9.96 4.88
N ARG A 251 4.34 10.04 4.46
CA ARG A 251 3.37 8.95 4.65
C ARG A 251 3.77 7.72 3.85
N THR A 252 4.08 7.86 2.58
CA THR A 252 4.49 6.73 1.74
C THR A 252 5.81 6.10 2.22
N ASP A 253 6.73 6.90 2.75
CA ASP A 253 7.94 6.38 3.38
C ASP A 253 7.63 5.53 4.61
N ARG A 254 6.79 6.04 5.53
CA ARG A 254 6.39 5.28 6.72
C ARG A 254 5.70 3.96 6.37
N GLN A 255 4.92 3.94 5.30
CA GLN A 255 4.30 2.72 4.81
C GLN A 255 5.34 1.69 4.38
N ARG A 256 6.33 2.08 3.57
CA ARG A 256 7.43 1.17 3.18
C ARG A 256 8.23 0.69 4.38
N ARG A 257 8.52 1.57 5.36
CA ARG A 257 9.25 1.20 6.58
C ARG A 257 8.54 0.13 7.41
N VAL A 258 7.21 0.18 7.51
CA VAL A 258 6.45 -0.89 8.20
C VAL A 258 6.49 -2.18 7.39
N ILE A 259 6.35 -2.13 6.05
CA ILE A 259 6.51 -3.31 5.18
C ILE A 259 7.87 -3.98 5.40
N MET A 260 8.93 -3.18 5.39
CA MET A 260 10.29 -3.67 5.61
C MET A 260 10.46 -4.28 7.00
N ALA A 261 9.90 -3.63 8.04
CA ALA A 261 9.98 -4.13 9.41
C ALA A 261 9.31 -5.50 9.56
N ILE A 262 8.17 -5.69 8.91
CA ILE A 262 7.51 -6.99 8.83
C ILE A 262 8.40 -8.00 8.11
N ALA A 263 8.94 -7.65 6.95
CA ALA A 263 9.82 -8.51 6.17
C ALA A 263 11.04 -8.96 7.00
N TYR A 264 11.68 -8.02 7.67
CA TYR A 264 12.85 -8.33 8.51
C TYR A 264 12.50 -9.13 9.77
N SER A 265 11.33 -8.93 10.38
CA SER A 265 10.90 -9.72 11.53
C SER A 265 10.75 -11.20 11.19
N LEU A 266 10.39 -11.50 9.98
CA LEU A 266 10.16 -12.87 9.48
C LEU A 266 11.42 -13.54 8.91
N ARG A 267 12.50 -12.79 8.68
CA ARG A 267 13.73 -13.31 8.09
C ARG A 267 14.31 -14.52 8.84
N ASN A 268 14.10 -14.57 10.15
CA ASN A 268 14.62 -15.62 11.03
C ASN A 268 13.51 -16.51 11.62
N ALA A 269 12.26 -16.37 11.16
CA ALA A 269 11.17 -17.19 11.63
C ALA A 269 11.33 -18.64 11.14
N ASP A 270 10.98 -19.61 11.99
CA ASP A 270 10.96 -21.00 11.58
C ASP A 270 9.74 -21.29 10.67
N LEU A 271 9.83 -22.38 9.92
CA LEU A 271 8.81 -22.75 8.94
C LEU A 271 7.43 -22.96 9.56
N VAL A 272 7.34 -23.48 10.78
CA VAL A 272 6.05 -23.75 11.45
C VAL A 272 5.38 -22.43 11.79
N THR A 273 6.13 -21.48 12.32
CA THR A 273 5.67 -20.11 12.60
C THR A 273 5.16 -19.46 11.33
N ILE A 274 5.89 -19.57 10.24
CA ILE A 274 5.53 -19.00 8.94
C ILE A 274 4.24 -19.62 8.39
N PHE A 275 4.11 -20.94 8.42
CA PHE A 275 2.88 -21.62 8.01
C PHE A 275 1.66 -21.14 8.78
N ASN A 276 1.78 -21.06 10.10
CA ASN A 276 0.69 -20.59 10.94
C ASN A 276 0.30 -19.14 10.67
N LEU A 277 1.29 -18.31 10.38
CA LEU A 277 1.04 -16.90 10.02
C LEU A 277 0.30 -16.79 8.68
N ILE A 278 0.68 -17.58 7.68
CA ILE A 278 -0.01 -17.59 6.38
C ILE A 278 -1.47 -18.01 6.54
N ASP A 279 -1.74 -19.13 7.19
CA ASP A 279 -3.11 -19.61 7.43
C ASP A 279 -4.00 -18.53 8.09
N GLN A 280 -3.40 -17.65 8.92
CA GLN A 280 -4.10 -16.58 9.60
C GLN A 280 -4.23 -15.30 8.75
N VAL A 281 -3.20 -14.94 7.97
CA VAL A 281 -3.15 -13.70 7.19
C VAL A 281 -3.99 -13.79 5.91
N LEU A 282 -4.01 -14.93 5.25
CA LEU A 282 -4.68 -15.08 3.97
C LEU A 282 -6.17 -14.71 3.94
N PRO A 283 -6.97 -14.98 5.00
CA PRO A 283 -8.37 -14.52 5.03
C PRO A 283 -8.54 -12.99 5.02
N HIS A 284 -7.48 -12.24 5.33
CA HIS A 284 -7.48 -10.78 5.45
C HIS A 284 -6.95 -10.06 4.20
N ILE A 285 -6.77 -10.78 3.10
CA ILE A 285 -6.31 -10.18 1.84
C ILE A 285 -7.22 -10.56 0.68
N VAL A 286 -7.26 -9.69 -0.32
CA VAL A 286 -7.93 -9.96 -1.59
C VAL A 286 -6.89 -9.92 -2.72
N THR A 287 -6.77 -10.97 -3.53
CA THR A 287 -5.75 -11.07 -4.58
C THR A 287 -6.27 -11.75 -5.83
N ASN A 288 -5.75 -11.37 -6.99
CA ASN A 288 -5.94 -12.06 -8.26
C ASN A 288 -4.81 -13.05 -8.57
N LEU A 289 -3.85 -13.23 -7.66
CA LEU A 289 -2.79 -14.22 -7.82
C LEU A 289 -3.34 -15.64 -7.63
N THR A 290 -2.96 -16.55 -8.50
CA THR A 290 -3.21 -17.97 -8.33
C THR A 290 -2.29 -18.57 -7.27
N ASP A 291 -2.68 -19.71 -6.68
CA ASP A 291 -1.85 -20.42 -5.71
C ASP A 291 -0.43 -20.71 -6.23
N ALA A 292 -0.34 -21.08 -7.51
CA ALA A 292 0.95 -21.35 -8.15
C ALA A 292 1.84 -20.10 -8.20
N GLN A 293 1.27 -18.95 -8.55
CA GLN A 293 1.99 -17.67 -8.58
C GLN A 293 2.40 -17.22 -7.18
N ILE A 294 1.52 -17.37 -6.19
CA ILE A 294 1.85 -17.06 -4.80
C ILE A 294 3.07 -17.88 -4.35
N ILE A 295 3.09 -19.18 -4.64
CA ILE A 295 4.21 -20.06 -4.30
C ILE A 295 5.48 -19.67 -5.07
N GLU A 296 5.37 -19.43 -6.36
CA GLU A 296 6.51 -19.05 -7.20
C GLU A 296 7.14 -17.73 -6.73
N TYR A 297 6.32 -16.71 -6.56
CA TYR A 297 6.81 -15.38 -6.14
C TYR A 297 7.36 -15.41 -4.72
N ALA A 298 6.71 -16.19 -3.88
CA ALA A 298 7.17 -16.50 -2.55
C ALA A 298 8.58 -17.11 -2.56
N THR A 299 8.76 -18.17 -3.31
CA THR A 299 10.05 -18.87 -3.42
C THR A 299 11.14 -17.95 -3.95
N THR A 300 10.80 -17.14 -4.95
CA THR A 300 11.72 -16.18 -5.56
C THR A 300 12.28 -15.20 -4.54
N GLY A 301 11.42 -14.49 -3.84
CA GLY A 301 11.92 -13.49 -2.90
C GLY A 301 12.62 -14.13 -1.69
N LEU A 302 12.18 -15.33 -1.19
CA LEU A 302 12.94 -16.07 -0.18
C LEU A 302 14.35 -16.38 -0.65
N GLY A 303 14.45 -16.85 -1.87
CA GLY A 303 15.77 -17.10 -2.48
C GLY A 303 16.62 -15.84 -2.46
N ILE A 304 16.03 -14.68 -2.80
CA ILE A 304 16.72 -13.39 -2.76
C ILE A 304 17.19 -13.08 -1.33
N LEU A 305 16.30 -13.09 -0.35
CA LEU A 305 16.64 -12.76 1.04
C LEU A 305 17.62 -13.76 1.68
N ALA A 306 17.45 -15.04 1.42
CA ALA A 306 18.31 -16.10 1.95
C ALA A 306 19.74 -15.98 1.41
N ASN A 307 19.90 -15.50 0.19
CA ASN A 307 21.21 -15.25 -0.44
C ASN A 307 21.81 -13.88 -0.09
N GLY A 308 21.23 -13.15 0.86
CA GLY A 308 21.74 -11.86 1.31
C GLY A 308 21.29 -10.67 0.47
N GLY A 309 20.24 -10.84 -0.35
CA GLY A 309 19.63 -9.75 -1.09
C GLY A 309 19.03 -8.68 -0.17
N GLU A 310 19.01 -7.46 -0.65
CA GLU A 310 18.53 -6.29 0.08
C GLU A 310 17.15 -5.84 -0.42
N ILE A 311 16.41 -5.15 0.44
CA ILE A 311 15.16 -4.50 0.08
C ILE A 311 15.45 -3.02 -0.16
N GLY A 312 15.35 -2.60 -1.41
CA GLY A 312 15.43 -1.19 -1.80
C GLY A 312 14.08 -0.48 -1.66
N THR A 313 14.11 0.84 -1.53
CA THR A 313 12.88 1.65 -1.47
C THR A 313 12.96 2.86 -2.37
N PHE A 314 11.88 3.14 -3.07
CA PHE A 314 11.79 4.26 -4.00
C PHE A 314 10.40 4.91 -3.98
N ARG A 315 10.26 6.07 -4.63
CA ARG A 315 8.98 6.76 -4.77
C ARG A 315 8.87 7.41 -6.15
N ILE A 316 7.74 7.30 -6.78
CA ILE A 316 7.38 8.00 -8.01
C ILE A 316 6.28 9.03 -7.68
N PRO A 317 6.46 10.31 -8.07
CA PRO A 317 7.62 10.90 -8.71
C PRO A 317 8.70 11.29 -7.70
N GLN A 318 9.94 11.50 -8.15
CA GLN A 318 10.98 12.19 -7.38
C GLN A 318 10.67 13.69 -7.30
N ASP A 319 11.40 14.45 -6.48
CA ASP A 319 11.09 15.86 -6.20
C ASP A 319 11.29 16.76 -7.43
N ASP A 320 12.18 16.38 -8.33
CA ASP A 320 12.52 17.07 -9.59
C ASP A 320 11.76 16.54 -10.81
N ALA A 321 11.03 15.44 -10.65
CA ALA A 321 10.28 14.76 -11.72
C ALA A 321 8.77 15.11 -11.74
N HIS A 322 8.37 16.27 -11.20
CA HIS A 322 6.98 16.73 -11.24
C HIS A 322 6.86 18.22 -10.89
N TYR A 323 5.69 18.77 -11.19
CA TYR A 323 5.25 20.05 -10.65
C TYR A 323 3.81 19.97 -10.13
N ASN A 324 3.49 20.85 -9.17
CA ASN A 324 2.15 20.91 -8.59
C ASN A 324 1.26 21.82 -9.44
N ALA A 325 0.03 21.41 -9.72
CA ALA A 325 -0.93 22.18 -10.50
C ALA A 325 -2.36 22.04 -9.98
N ASN A 326 -3.19 23.00 -10.38
CA ASN A 326 -4.64 22.88 -10.28
C ASN A 326 -5.19 22.56 -11.67
N ILE A 327 -5.68 21.33 -11.85
CA ILE A 327 -6.35 20.91 -13.09
C ILE A 327 -7.81 20.59 -12.78
N ARG A 328 -8.75 21.28 -13.41
CA ARG A 328 -10.20 21.12 -13.19
C ARG A 328 -10.61 21.21 -11.72
N GLY A 329 -9.96 22.08 -10.92
CA GLY A 329 -10.26 22.23 -9.49
C GLY A 329 -9.61 21.18 -8.58
N MET A 330 -8.78 20.31 -9.11
CA MET A 330 -8.05 19.29 -8.36
C MET A 330 -6.59 19.70 -8.17
N ALA A 331 -6.08 19.54 -6.94
CA ALA A 331 -4.63 19.61 -6.69
C ALA A 331 -3.98 18.32 -7.18
N VAL A 332 -3.06 18.41 -8.13
CA VAL A 332 -2.42 17.28 -8.77
C VAL A 332 -0.91 17.44 -8.83
N LEU A 333 -0.21 16.32 -8.95
CA LEU A 333 1.20 16.23 -9.31
C LEU A 333 1.27 15.90 -10.80
N VAL A 334 1.68 16.83 -11.63
CA VAL A 334 1.91 16.58 -13.07
C VAL A 334 3.31 16.01 -13.22
N PRO A 335 3.46 14.69 -13.52
CA PRO A 335 4.77 14.07 -13.59
C PRO A 335 5.50 14.40 -14.89
N ASP A 336 6.82 14.47 -14.81
CA ASP A 336 7.68 14.19 -15.95
C ASP A 336 7.72 12.64 -16.11
N LEU A 337 6.92 12.12 -17.03
CA LEU A 337 6.79 10.68 -17.20
C LEU A 337 8.06 10.04 -17.78
N GLU A 338 8.84 10.77 -18.58
CA GLU A 338 10.11 10.27 -19.11
C GLU A 338 11.10 10.04 -17.98
N MET A 339 11.33 11.05 -17.13
CA MET A 339 12.16 10.90 -15.94
C MET A 339 11.65 9.80 -15.00
N CYS A 340 10.35 9.75 -14.74
CA CYS A 340 9.77 8.70 -13.89
C CYS A 340 10.02 7.29 -14.43
N ARG A 341 10.01 7.09 -15.76
CA ARG A 341 10.29 5.81 -16.40
C ARG A 341 11.76 5.45 -16.37
N GLU A 342 12.64 6.43 -16.58
CA GLU A 342 14.09 6.24 -16.45
C GLU A 342 14.46 5.83 -15.03
N ASP A 343 13.93 6.53 -14.03
CA ASP A 343 14.08 6.22 -12.61
C ASP A 343 13.60 4.80 -12.27
N LEU A 344 12.44 4.40 -12.79
CA LEU A 344 11.89 3.06 -12.58
C LEU A 344 12.75 2.00 -13.22
N LYS A 345 13.24 2.26 -14.44
CA LYS A 345 14.11 1.34 -15.16
C LYS A 345 15.41 1.11 -14.39
N GLU A 346 16.08 2.18 -13.99
CA GLU A 346 17.32 2.10 -13.22
C GLU A 346 17.13 1.39 -11.88
N PHE A 347 16.03 1.72 -11.17
CA PHE A 347 15.81 1.18 -9.84
C PHE A 347 15.38 -0.29 -9.84
N ILE A 348 14.52 -0.70 -10.78
CA ILE A 348 13.90 -2.02 -10.78
C ILE A 348 14.64 -3.00 -11.70
N TYR A 349 15.05 -2.55 -12.90
CA TYR A 349 15.52 -3.44 -13.98
C TYR A 349 17.03 -3.41 -14.16
N ASP A 350 17.70 -2.24 -13.99
CA ASP A 350 19.15 -2.05 -14.15
C ASP A 350 19.91 -2.16 -12.82
#